data_9268269f27a9a8194171fc3245b5f317
#
_entry.id   9268269f27a9a8194171fc3245b5f317
#
_cell.length_a   1.000
_cell.length_b   1.000
_cell.length_c   1.000
_cell.angle_alpha   90.00
_cell.angle_beta   90.00
_cell.angle_gamma   90.00
#
_symmetry.space_group_name_H-M   'P 1'
#
loop_
_entity.id
_entity.type
_entity.pdbx_description
1 polymer ?
#
loop_
_entity_poly.entity_id
_entity_poly.type
_entity_poly.pdbx_seq_one_letter_code
_entity_poly.pdbx_strand_id
1 'polypeptide(L)'
;LDSGLDTYVINPLLTNLFRKSTSLRRTKTDRIDARTIAAMIMSDVDLKSYTDTAYHNEELKSLTRYRFDKVRERAKLKQSVSRLVNILFPELETLVPTLHMASVYAMLSEFPGAKQIANSHLTHFKAVLSDASKGRYDREKAVEIRDAARTSVGSSMPAKSLELQHTIRLIR
;
A
#
# COMPACT_ATOMS: atom_id res chain seq x y z
N LEU A 1 15.75 -32.71 3.30
CA LEU A 1 16.98 -32.42 2.53
C LEU A 1 18.17 -33.29 2.97
N ASP A 2 17.93 -34.31 3.84
CA ASP A 2 18.95 -35.23 4.34
C ASP A 2 19.23 -36.46 3.42
N SER A 3 18.81 -36.37 2.16
CA SER A 3 19.02 -37.49 1.20
C SER A 3 20.42 -37.60 0.61
N GLY A 4 21.37 -36.72 1.00
CA GLY A 4 22.73 -36.70 0.45
C GLY A 4 22.80 -36.30 -1.04
N LEU A 5 21.71 -35.79 -1.61
CA LEU A 5 21.65 -35.33 -2.99
C LEU A 5 21.88 -33.82 -3.07
N ASP A 6 22.71 -33.40 -4.02
CA ASP A 6 22.88 -31.99 -4.33
C ASP A 6 21.59 -31.41 -4.88
N THR A 7 21.07 -30.37 -4.22
CA THR A 7 19.83 -29.70 -4.60
C THR A 7 20.16 -28.33 -5.22
N TYR A 8 19.52 -28.00 -6.35
CA TYR A 8 19.71 -26.73 -7.04
C TYR A 8 18.39 -25.98 -7.14
N VAL A 9 18.40 -24.70 -6.79
CA VAL A 9 17.26 -23.80 -7.00
C VAL A 9 17.52 -22.96 -8.24
N ILE A 10 16.76 -23.20 -9.29
CA ILE A 10 16.95 -22.57 -10.58
C ILE A 10 15.85 -21.52 -10.81
N ASN A 11 16.23 -20.31 -11.21
CA ASN A 11 15.27 -19.28 -11.60
C ASN A 11 14.52 -19.72 -12.87
N PRO A 12 13.16 -19.74 -12.88
CA PRO A 12 12.35 -20.10 -14.05
C PRO A 12 12.68 -19.31 -15.32
N LEU A 13 13.17 -18.07 -15.19
CA LEU A 13 13.62 -17.27 -16.34
C LEU A 13 14.84 -17.88 -17.00
N LEU A 14 15.82 -18.39 -16.22
CA LEU A 14 17.01 -19.06 -16.76
C LEU A 14 16.65 -20.34 -17.50
N THR A 15 15.75 -21.15 -16.94
CA THR A 15 15.24 -22.36 -17.60
C THR A 15 14.57 -22.02 -18.93
N ASN A 16 13.79 -20.95 -18.99
CA ASN A 16 13.13 -20.51 -20.22
C ASN A 16 14.15 -20.00 -21.26
N LEU A 17 15.15 -19.25 -20.85
CA LEU A 17 16.24 -18.79 -21.73
C LEU A 17 17.06 -19.95 -22.27
N PHE A 18 17.44 -20.91 -21.40
CA PHE A 18 18.16 -22.11 -21.79
C PHE A 18 17.35 -22.95 -22.80
N ARG A 19 16.04 -23.12 -22.57
CA ARG A 19 15.15 -23.78 -23.52
C ARG A 19 15.13 -23.08 -24.90
N LYS A 20 15.07 -21.75 -24.91
CA LYS A 20 15.07 -20.96 -26.14
C LYS A 20 16.39 -21.02 -26.89
N SER A 21 17.51 -21.19 -26.19
CA SER A 21 18.82 -21.36 -26.82
C SER A 21 19.01 -22.75 -27.44
N THR A 22 18.36 -23.78 -26.87
CA THR A 22 18.49 -25.16 -27.32
C THR A 22 17.40 -25.60 -28.31
N SER A 23 16.26 -24.94 -28.34
CA SER A 23 15.14 -25.32 -29.25
C SER A 23 14.26 -24.14 -29.62
N LEU A 24 13.98 -24.01 -30.91
CA LEU A 24 13.02 -23.03 -31.45
C LEU A 24 11.56 -23.47 -31.29
N ARG A 25 11.30 -24.70 -30.83
CA ARG A 25 9.93 -25.21 -30.65
C ARG A 25 9.23 -24.51 -29.48
N ARG A 26 8.00 -24.07 -29.73
CA ARG A 26 7.15 -23.39 -28.71
C ARG A 26 6.37 -24.37 -27.81
N THR A 27 6.40 -25.67 -28.10
CA THR A 27 5.64 -26.67 -27.34
C THR A 27 6.17 -26.75 -25.91
N LYS A 28 5.27 -26.59 -24.95
CA LYS A 28 5.54 -26.68 -23.53
C LYS A 28 4.79 -27.90 -22.97
N THR A 29 5.53 -28.88 -22.47
CA THR A 29 5.01 -30.05 -21.75
C THR A 29 5.96 -30.35 -20.59
N ASP A 30 5.44 -30.93 -19.50
CA ASP A 30 6.24 -31.29 -18.32
C ASP A 30 7.45 -32.17 -18.68
N ARG A 31 7.31 -33.06 -19.68
CA ARG A 31 8.39 -33.89 -20.19
C ARG A 31 9.50 -33.09 -20.87
N ILE A 32 9.16 -32.04 -21.59
CA ILE A 32 10.12 -31.14 -22.24
C ILE A 32 10.80 -30.28 -21.17
N ASP A 33 10.04 -29.78 -20.21
CA ASP A 33 10.58 -28.95 -19.12
C ASP A 33 11.54 -29.77 -18.25
N ALA A 34 11.21 -31.02 -17.91
CA ALA A 34 12.10 -31.93 -17.18
C ALA A 34 13.42 -32.22 -17.93
N ARG A 35 13.34 -32.46 -19.24
CA ARG A 35 14.53 -32.65 -20.09
C ARG A 35 15.39 -31.39 -20.18
N THR A 36 14.75 -30.22 -20.27
CA THR A 36 15.43 -28.93 -20.31
C THR A 36 16.20 -28.67 -19.01
N ILE A 37 15.58 -28.96 -17.87
CA ILE A 37 16.21 -28.84 -16.55
C ILE A 37 17.38 -29.80 -16.42
N ALA A 38 17.19 -31.08 -16.80
CA ALA A 38 18.26 -32.06 -16.76
C ALA A 38 19.45 -31.66 -17.65
N ALA A 39 19.18 -31.21 -18.88
CA ALA A 39 20.23 -30.75 -19.79
C ALA A 39 20.95 -29.50 -19.26
N MET A 40 20.23 -28.59 -18.60
CA MET A 40 20.81 -27.42 -17.97
C MET A 40 21.73 -27.77 -16.80
N ILE A 41 21.33 -28.72 -15.95
CA ILE A 41 22.16 -29.20 -14.84
C ILE A 41 23.43 -29.92 -15.37
N MET A 42 23.35 -30.62 -16.50
CA MET A 42 24.47 -31.32 -17.13
C MET A 42 25.36 -30.41 -17.99
N SER A 43 24.96 -29.18 -18.23
CA SER A 43 25.76 -28.20 -18.99
C SER A 43 26.71 -27.44 -18.06
N ASP A 44 27.77 -26.83 -18.63
CA ASP A 44 28.74 -26.00 -17.90
C ASP A 44 28.16 -24.67 -17.38
N VAL A 45 26.84 -24.58 -17.13
CA VAL A 45 26.25 -23.44 -16.48
C VAL A 45 26.63 -23.47 -15.01
N ASP A 46 27.26 -22.40 -14.52
CA ASP A 46 27.64 -22.23 -13.11
C ASP A 46 26.38 -22.18 -12.21
N LEU A 47 25.88 -23.35 -11.84
CA LEU A 47 24.77 -23.55 -10.94
C LEU A 47 25.30 -23.70 -9.52
N LYS A 48 24.88 -22.77 -8.64
CA LYS A 48 25.22 -22.89 -7.21
C LYS A 48 24.26 -23.87 -6.54
N SER A 49 24.84 -24.87 -5.86
CA SER A 49 24.05 -25.78 -5.02
C SER A 49 23.32 -25.00 -3.91
N TYR A 50 22.14 -25.47 -3.56
CA TYR A 50 21.38 -24.92 -2.44
C TYR A 50 22.07 -25.36 -1.13
N THR A 51 22.68 -24.41 -0.45
CA THR A 51 23.28 -24.61 0.87
C THR A 51 22.37 -24.06 1.96
N ASP A 52 22.47 -24.58 3.17
CA ASP A 52 21.61 -24.28 4.33
C ASP A 52 21.68 -22.80 4.77
N THR A 53 22.66 -22.04 4.30
CA THR A 53 22.71 -20.57 4.43
C THR A 53 21.49 -19.87 3.80
N ALA A 54 20.68 -20.60 3.04
CA ALA A 54 19.43 -20.10 2.45
C ALA A 54 18.32 -19.86 3.49
N TYR A 55 18.36 -20.45 4.69
CA TYR A 55 17.32 -20.27 5.71
C TYR A 55 17.14 -18.80 6.10
N HIS A 56 18.23 -18.11 6.44
CA HIS A 56 18.16 -16.68 6.74
C HIS A 56 17.71 -15.84 5.52
N ASN A 57 18.06 -16.25 4.31
CA ASN A 57 17.60 -15.60 3.09
C ASN A 57 16.09 -15.81 2.87
N GLU A 58 15.53 -16.96 3.23
CA GLU A 58 14.09 -17.22 3.12
C GLU A 58 13.29 -16.41 4.15
N GLU A 59 13.79 -16.27 5.38
CA GLU A 59 13.18 -15.38 6.37
C GLU A 59 13.18 -13.92 5.89
N LEU A 60 14.31 -13.41 5.41
CA LEU A 60 14.42 -12.07 4.86
C LEU A 60 13.49 -11.87 3.65
N LYS A 61 13.40 -12.86 2.76
CA LYS A 61 12.45 -12.83 1.63
C LYS A 61 11.01 -12.79 2.12
N SER A 62 10.66 -13.60 3.13
CA SER A 62 9.33 -13.62 3.73
C SER A 62 8.97 -12.28 4.34
N LEU A 63 9.85 -11.68 5.15
CA LEU A 63 9.65 -10.36 5.76
C LEU A 63 9.55 -9.26 4.70
N THR A 64 10.35 -9.33 3.64
CA THR A 64 10.32 -8.37 2.54
C THR A 64 8.99 -8.43 1.79
N ARG A 65 8.49 -9.64 1.50
CA ARG A 65 7.18 -9.84 0.87
C ARG A 65 6.06 -9.33 1.78
N TYR A 66 6.10 -9.69 3.05
CA TYR A 66 5.13 -9.20 4.05
C TYR A 66 5.10 -7.66 4.11
N ARG A 67 6.29 -7.02 4.19
CA ARG A 67 6.38 -5.55 4.15
C ARG A 67 5.79 -4.98 2.87
N PHE A 68 6.09 -5.58 1.73
CA PHE A 68 5.56 -5.15 0.43
C PHE A 68 4.03 -5.21 0.40
N ASP A 69 3.45 -6.29 0.90
CA ASP A 69 2.00 -6.46 0.95
C ASP A 69 1.35 -5.42 1.87
N LYS A 70 1.94 -5.16 3.04
CA LYS A 70 1.46 -4.11 3.96
C LYS A 70 1.54 -2.70 3.36
N VAL A 71 2.58 -2.40 2.60
CA VAL A 71 2.68 -1.13 1.86
C VAL A 71 1.58 -1.01 0.81
N ARG A 72 1.29 -2.10 0.07
CA ARG A 72 0.19 -2.12 -0.91
C ARG A 72 -1.19 -1.98 -0.25
N GLU A 73 -1.43 -2.67 0.87
CA GLU A 73 -2.68 -2.52 1.64
C GLU A 73 -2.86 -1.08 2.10
N ARG A 74 -1.82 -0.47 2.66
CA ARG A 74 -1.85 0.95 3.08
C ARG A 74 -2.13 1.88 1.91
N ALA A 75 -1.56 1.63 0.74
CA ALA A 75 -1.83 2.43 -0.47
C ALA A 75 -3.32 2.36 -0.88
N LYS A 76 -3.93 1.17 -0.84
CA LYS A 76 -5.36 0.98 -1.10
C LYS A 76 -6.24 1.73 -0.09
N LEU A 77 -5.88 1.69 1.20
CA LEU A 77 -6.61 2.44 2.24
C LEU A 77 -6.53 3.95 2.00
N LYS A 78 -5.35 4.47 1.61
CA LYS A 78 -5.20 5.89 1.25
C LYS A 78 -6.09 6.29 0.06
N GLN A 79 -6.16 5.46 -0.99
CA GLN A 79 -7.06 5.68 -2.12
C GLN A 79 -8.53 5.69 -1.66
N SER A 80 -8.91 4.82 -0.72
CA SER A 80 -10.25 4.80 -0.15
C SER A 80 -10.55 6.09 0.63
N VAL A 81 -9.58 6.61 1.39
CA VAL A 81 -9.74 7.92 2.07
C VAL A 81 -9.98 9.03 1.04
N SER A 82 -9.15 9.12 -0.01
CA SER A 82 -9.34 10.16 -1.05
C SER A 82 -10.72 10.07 -1.70
N ARG A 83 -11.17 8.85 -2.05
CA ARG A 83 -12.52 8.64 -2.61
C ARG A 83 -13.63 9.07 -1.65
N LEU A 84 -13.51 8.74 -0.36
CA LEU A 84 -14.51 9.10 0.65
C LEU A 84 -14.54 10.61 0.93
N VAL A 85 -13.37 11.26 0.95
CA VAL A 85 -13.29 12.72 1.07
C VAL A 85 -13.93 13.40 -0.11
N ASN A 86 -13.72 12.94 -1.34
CA ASN A 86 -14.37 13.48 -2.53
C ASN A 86 -15.91 13.40 -2.48
N ILE A 87 -16.47 12.45 -1.74
CA ILE A 87 -17.92 12.34 -1.51
C ILE A 87 -18.38 13.26 -0.40
N LEU A 88 -17.63 13.33 0.72
CA LEU A 88 -18.06 13.98 1.95
C LEU A 88 -17.63 15.44 2.08
N PHE A 89 -16.48 15.81 1.49
CA PHE A 89 -15.92 17.16 1.51
C PHE A 89 -14.87 17.32 0.39
N PRO A 90 -15.29 17.42 -0.89
CA PRO A 90 -14.37 17.50 -2.04
C PRO A 90 -13.43 18.70 -2.01
N GLU A 91 -13.87 19.85 -1.48
CA GLU A 91 -13.05 21.07 -1.42
C GLU A 91 -11.83 20.93 -0.51
N LEU A 92 -11.83 19.97 0.42
CA LEU A 92 -10.71 19.77 1.34
C LEU A 92 -9.40 19.49 0.61
N GLU A 93 -9.42 18.82 -0.53
CA GLU A 93 -8.22 18.47 -1.30
C GLU A 93 -7.46 19.71 -1.77
N THR A 94 -8.17 20.82 -2.07
CA THR A 94 -7.54 22.08 -2.48
C THR A 94 -7.04 22.92 -1.31
N LEU A 95 -7.58 22.68 -0.12
CA LEU A 95 -7.28 23.44 1.09
C LEU A 95 -6.04 22.94 1.83
N VAL A 96 -5.60 21.71 1.57
CA VAL A 96 -4.46 21.10 2.25
C VAL A 96 -3.44 20.57 1.24
N PRO A 97 -2.14 20.58 1.57
CA PRO A 97 -1.11 20.10 0.64
C PRO A 97 -1.28 18.62 0.25
N THR A 98 -1.82 17.80 1.15
CA THR A 98 -2.21 16.41 0.91
C THR A 98 -3.22 15.94 1.96
N LEU A 99 -4.17 15.12 1.55
CA LEU A 99 -5.15 14.49 2.44
C LEU A 99 -4.50 13.51 3.45
N HIS A 100 -3.28 13.07 3.19
CA HIS A 100 -2.61 11.99 3.94
C HIS A 100 -1.68 12.49 5.05
N MET A 101 -1.95 13.69 5.56
CA MET A 101 -1.24 14.25 6.71
C MET A 101 -1.88 13.81 8.03
N ALA A 102 -1.06 13.72 9.09
CA ALA A 102 -1.54 13.34 10.43
C ALA A 102 -2.62 14.31 10.95
N SER A 103 -2.46 15.62 10.70
CA SER A 103 -3.43 16.65 11.07
C SER A 103 -4.78 16.51 10.34
N VAL A 104 -4.75 16.19 9.04
CA VAL A 104 -5.96 15.94 8.25
C VAL A 104 -6.66 14.67 8.74
N TYR A 105 -5.90 13.62 9.04
CA TYR A 105 -6.47 12.40 9.59
C TYR A 105 -7.07 12.59 10.99
N ALA A 106 -6.44 13.40 11.85
CA ALA A 106 -7.00 13.75 13.15
C ALA A 106 -8.33 14.49 13.00
N MET A 107 -8.36 15.51 12.15
CA MET A 107 -9.55 16.27 11.81
C MET A 107 -10.67 15.36 11.28
N LEU A 108 -10.39 14.54 10.27
CA LEU A 108 -11.40 13.66 9.65
C LEU A 108 -11.84 12.51 10.57
N SER A 109 -11.01 12.12 11.53
CA SER A 109 -11.41 11.15 12.56
C SER A 109 -12.47 11.69 13.50
N GLU A 110 -12.49 12.98 13.74
CA GLU A 110 -13.45 13.64 14.62
C GLU A 110 -14.60 14.28 13.83
N PHE A 111 -14.28 14.92 12.71
CA PHE A 111 -15.22 15.60 11.82
C PHE A 111 -15.17 15.00 10.40
N PRO A 112 -15.83 13.87 10.14
CA PRO A 112 -15.62 13.08 8.92
C PRO A 112 -16.22 13.68 7.64
N GLY A 113 -16.87 14.83 7.70
CA GLY A 113 -17.45 15.48 6.52
C GLY A 113 -17.68 16.96 6.70
N ALA A 114 -17.99 17.66 5.59
CA ALA A 114 -18.19 19.10 5.57
C ALA A 114 -19.27 19.57 6.56
N LYS A 115 -20.39 18.86 6.66
CA LYS A 115 -21.49 19.23 7.57
C LYS A 115 -21.07 19.22 9.03
N GLN A 116 -20.27 18.25 9.46
CA GLN A 116 -19.77 18.16 10.84
C GLN A 116 -18.79 19.30 11.12
N ILE A 117 -17.90 19.60 10.18
CA ILE A 117 -16.94 20.72 10.28
C ILE A 117 -17.67 22.05 10.35
N ALA A 118 -18.64 22.29 9.47
CA ALA A 118 -19.42 23.52 9.43
C ALA A 118 -20.16 23.83 10.76
N ASN A 119 -20.67 22.76 11.40
CA ASN A 119 -21.42 22.85 12.66
C ASN A 119 -20.53 22.80 13.91
N SER A 120 -19.22 22.57 13.76
CA SER A 120 -18.30 22.49 14.90
C SER A 120 -18.05 23.87 15.54
N HIS A 121 -17.76 23.88 16.86
CA HIS A 121 -17.24 25.06 17.51
C HIS A 121 -15.82 25.36 17.01
N LEU A 122 -15.61 26.62 16.56
CA LEU A 122 -14.32 27.02 15.99
C LEU A 122 -13.15 26.78 16.95
N THR A 123 -13.34 27.02 18.25
CA THR A 123 -12.29 26.82 19.26
C THR A 123 -11.88 25.35 19.34
N HIS A 124 -12.82 24.43 19.37
CA HIS A 124 -12.56 23.00 19.39
C HIS A 124 -11.93 22.51 18.09
N PHE A 125 -12.51 22.91 16.95
CA PHE A 125 -11.97 22.57 15.64
C PHE A 125 -10.51 23.02 15.45
N LYS A 126 -10.22 24.29 15.87
CA LYS A 126 -8.86 24.83 15.89
C LYS A 126 -7.93 24.00 16.77
N ALA A 127 -8.37 23.63 17.98
CA ALA A 127 -7.56 22.85 18.91
C ALA A 127 -7.13 21.52 18.29
N VAL A 128 -8.07 20.76 17.72
CA VAL A 128 -7.80 19.49 17.03
C VAL A 128 -6.80 19.64 15.89
N LEU A 129 -6.95 20.67 15.07
CA LEU A 129 -6.03 20.94 13.96
C LEU A 129 -4.64 21.36 14.43
N SER A 130 -4.57 22.28 15.42
CA SER A 130 -3.32 22.81 15.94
C SER A 130 -2.51 21.70 16.62
N ASP A 131 -3.14 20.92 17.48
CA ASP A 131 -2.48 19.82 18.21
C ASP A 131 -1.91 18.77 17.24
N ALA A 132 -2.71 18.34 16.28
CA ALA A 132 -2.30 17.33 15.32
C ALA A 132 -1.27 17.84 14.30
N SER A 133 -1.22 19.14 14.03
CA SER A 133 -0.25 19.78 13.15
C SER A 133 1.00 20.29 13.85
N LYS A 134 1.09 20.15 15.18
CA LYS A 134 2.14 20.74 16.03
C LYS A 134 2.24 22.26 15.82
N GLY A 135 1.10 22.92 15.82
CA GLY A 135 0.98 24.37 15.68
C GLY A 135 1.12 24.93 14.25
N ARG A 136 1.27 24.08 13.21
CA ARG A 136 1.39 24.56 11.82
C ARG A 136 0.08 25.13 11.27
N TYR A 137 -1.05 24.57 11.70
CA TYR A 137 -2.37 25.07 11.33
C TYR A 137 -2.89 25.97 12.46
N ASP A 138 -3.04 27.22 12.14
CA ASP A 138 -3.47 28.27 13.04
C ASP A 138 -5.01 28.49 12.96
N ARG A 139 -5.44 29.60 13.54
CA ARG A 139 -6.85 30.01 13.52
C ARG A 139 -7.34 30.34 12.11
N GLU A 140 -6.49 30.96 11.29
CA GLU A 140 -6.86 31.38 9.93
C GLU A 140 -7.17 30.15 9.07
N LYS A 141 -6.30 29.14 9.12
CA LYS A 141 -6.53 27.89 8.41
C LYS A 141 -7.77 27.13 8.89
N ALA A 142 -8.05 27.16 10.21
CA ALA A 142 -9.27 26.56 10.75
C ALA A 142 -10.52 27.29 10.26
N VAL A 143 -10.49 28.62 10.17
CA VAL A 143 -11.61 29.42 9.60
C VAL A 143 -11.78 29.11 8.14
N GLU A 144 -10.70 29.11 7.34
CA GLU A 144 -10.71 28.81 5.91
C GLU A 144 -11.39 27.44 5.62
N ILE A 145 -10.95 26.40 6.32
CA ILE A 145 -11.53 25.05 6.14
C ILE A 145 -13.01 25.03 6.55
N ARG A 146 -13.37 25.68 7.66
CA ARG A 146 -14.75 25.70 8.13
C ARG A 146 -15.67 26.50 7.19
N ASP A 147 -15.21 27.60 6.63
CA ASP A 147 -16.00 28.40 5.72
C ASP A 147 -16.18 27.69 4.37
N ALA A 148 -15.18 27.01 3.86
CA ALA A 148 -15.33 26.11 2.74
C ALA A 148 -16.32 24.96 3.03
N ALA A 149 -16.29 24.41 4.24
CA ALA A 149 -17.23 23.36 4.65
C ALA A 149 -18.69 23.83 4.68
N ARG A 150 -18.95 25.11 4.96
CA ARG A 150 -20.30 25.69 4.95
C ARG A 150 -20.90 25.80 3.55
N THR A 151 -20.08 25.99 2.54
CA THR A 151 -20.48 26.12 1.14
C THR A 151 -20.19 24.84 0.32
N SER A 152 -19.76 23.77 0.99
CA SER A 152 -19.39 22.55 0.35
C SER A 152 -20.55 21.86 -0.37
N VAL A 153 -20.25 21.32 -1.56
CA VAL A 153 -21.17 20.45 -2.31
C VAL A 153 -21.13 18.99 -1.84
N GLY A 154 -20.33 18.69 -0.82
CA GLY A 154 -20.16 17.34 -0.26
C GLY A 154 -21.46 16.76 0.29
N SER A 155 -21.64 15.47 0.09
CA SER A 155 -22.83 14.73 0.53
C SER A 155 -22.78 14.42 2.03
N SER A 156 -23.90 14.60 2.74
CA SER A 156 -24.03 14.19 4.14
C SER A 156 -24.48 12.73 4.22
N MET A 157 -23.52 11.79 4.37
CA MET A 157 -23.78 10.35 4.40
C MET A 157 -23.16 9.71 5.65
N PRO A 158 -23.96 9.42 6.72
CA PRO A 158 -23.45 8.86 7.98
C PRO A 158 -22.67 7.56 7.81
N ALA A 159 -23.14 6.68 6.92
CA ALA A 159 -22.43 5.42 6.64
C ALA A 159 -21.03 5.65 6.03
N LYS A 160 -20.90 6.63 5.11
CA LYS A 160 -19.61 6.99 4.52
C LYS A 160 -18.70 7.72 5.51
N SER A 161 -19.27 8.49 6.41
CA SER A 161 -18.54 9.10 7.52
C SER A 161 -17.92 8.05 8.42
N LEU A 162 -18.68 7.02 8.78
CA LEU A 162 -18.19 5.90 9.58
C LEU A 162 -17.11 5.10 8.82
N GLU A 163 -17.33 4.80 7.54
CA GLU A 163 -16.36 4.14 6.66
C GLU A 163 -15.03 4.91 6.63
N LEU A 164 -15.07 6.23 6.50
CA LEU A 164 -13.88 7.09 6.51
C LEU A 164 -13.14 7.01 7.85
N GLN A 165 -13.84 7.14 8.97
CA GLN A 165 -13.23 7.05 10.30
C GLN A 165 -12.55 5.69 10.52
N HIS A 166 -13.18 4.59 10.14
CA HIS A 166 -12.60 3.25 10.24
C HIS A 166 -11.38 3.10 9.33
N THR A 167 -11.47 3.56 8.08
CA THR A 167 -10.34 3.51 7.14
C THR A 167 -9.13 4.26 7.67
N ILE A 168 -9.33 5.44 8.26
CA ILE A 168 -8.24 6.22 8.88
C ILE A 168 -7.61 5.46 10.07
N ARG A 169 -8.42 4.78 10.90
CA ARG A 169 -7.91 3.96 12.02
C ARG A 169 -7.02 2.81 11.55
N LEU A 170 -7.35 2.20 10.41
CA LEU A 170 -6.55 1.11 9.83
C LEU A 170 -5.22 1.59 9.21
N ILE A 171 -5.09 2.87 8.89
CA ILE A 171 -3.85 3.47 8.35
C ILE A 171 -2.86 3.86 9.45
N ARG A 172 -3.37 4.22 10.62
CA ARG A 172 -2.57 4.64 11.79
C ARG A 172 -1.96 3.46 12.52
#